data_03f8d1b05b8c516e0f1d5a25b772a984
#
_entry.id   03f8d1b05b8c516e0f1d5a25b772a984
#
_cell.length_a   1.000
_cell.length_b   1.000
_cell.length_c   1.000
_cell.angle_alpha   90.00
_cell.angle_beta   90.00
_cell.angle_gamma   90.00
#
_symmetry.space_group_name_H-M   'P 1'
#
loop_
_entity.id
_entity.type
_entity.pdbx_description
1 polymer ?
#
loop_
_entity_poly.entity_id
_entity_poly.type
_entity_poly.pdbx_seq_one_letter_code
_entity_poly.pdbx_strand_id
1 'polypeptide(L)'
;LYVIDHITYYSLDEDSYEKRIEAKRSFVQPNGWGIDYPCLLSPYENVYHEVMFRSDMPELFQLLGESNLTVEIPSVENGHLQMNGKQVRYTSKQQTLPFSNTEQIEVSIPPYTTQRITVLIEYYWFETRYALYAVHPKTGKRRTINGTLQSKMPAAYYITRENIK
;
A
#
# COMPACT_ATOMS: atom_id res chain seq x y z
N LEU A 1 -21.35 -20.24 11.38
CA LEU A 1 -20.16 -19.65 10.78
C LEU A 1 -19.11 -19.31 11.85
N TYR A 2 -17.88 -19.32 11.47
CA TYR A 2 -16.77 -18.98 12.36
C TYR A 2 -16.57 -17.47 12.41
N VAL A 3 -16.06 -16.98 13.54
CA VAL A 3 -15.62 -15.60 13.70
C VAL A 3 -14.12 -15.58 13.93
N ILE A 4 -13.49 -14.47 13.57
CA ILE A 4 -12.05 -14.30 13.78
C ILE A 4 -11.79 -14.01 15.25
N ASP A 5 -10.92 -14.81 15.87
CA ASP A 5 -10.45 -14.59 17.22
C ASP A 5 -9.24 -13.64 17.20
N HIS A 6 -8.20 -14.04 16.46
CA HIS A 6 -7.00 -13.21 16.27
C HIS A 6 -6.18 -13.69 15.08
N ILE A 7 -5.20 -12.90 14.70
CA ILE A 7 -4.22 -13.23 13.67
C ILE A 7 -2.82 -13.02 14.21
N THR A 8 -1.90 -13.91 13.83
CA THR A 8 -0.47 -13.78 14.14
C THR A 8 0.34 -13.81 12.86
N TYR A 9 1.43 -13.05 12.81
CA TYR A 9 2.33 -13.01 11.68
C TYR A 9 3.66 -13.62 12.05
N TYR A 10 4.20 -14.48 11.18
CA TYR A 10 5.46 -15.15 11.38
C TYR A 10 6.59 -14.34 10.77
N SER A 11 7.76 -14.39 11.40
CA SER A 11 9.00 -13.83 10.84
C SER A 11 8.90 -12.34 10.49
N LEU A 12 8.30 -11.54 11.38
CA LEU A 12 8.31 -10.10 11.28
C LEU A 12 9.67 -9.57 11.71
N ASP A 13 10.68 -9.76 10.86
CA ASP A 13 11.97 -9.10 11.06
C ASP A 13 11.80 -7.63 10.68
N GLU A 14 12.39 -6.74 11.49
CA GLU A 14 12.24 -5.28 11.31
C GLU A 14 12.64 -4.79 9.92
N ASP A 15 13.51 -5.53 9.22
CA ASP A 15 14.04 -5.18 7.93
C ASP A 15 13.50 -6.06 6.78
N SER A 16 12.45 -6.86 7.04
CA SER A 16 11.88 -7.81 6.06
C SER A 16 10.99 -7.12 5.03
N TYR A 17 11.43 -6.03 4.45
CA TYR A 17 10.71 -5.34 3.38
C TYR A 17 11.67 -4.88 2.30
N GLU A 18 11.16 -4.74 1.08
CA GLU A 18 11.88 -4.21 -0.05
C GLU A 18 11.39 -2.81 -0.39
N LYS A 19 12.26 -2.00 -0.96
CA LYS A 19 11.88 -0.73 -1.57
C LYS A 19 11.72 -0.94 -3.06
N ARG A 20 10.55 -0.60 -3.60
CA ARG A 20 10.25 -0.70 -5.02
C ARG A 20 9.77 0.64 -5.54
N ILE A 21 10.30 1.05 -6.68
CA ILE A 21 9.96 2.34 -7.30
C ILE A 21 9.13 2.08 -8.55
N GLU A 22 8.01 2.77 -8.67
CA GLU A 22 7.11 2.68 -9.81
C GLU A 22 6.80 4.07 -10.37
N ALA A 23 6.79 4.20 -11.69
CA ALA A 23 6.31 5.39 -12.35
C ALA A 23 4.79 5.43 -12.26
N LYS A 24 4.22 6.46 -11.65
CA LYS A 24 2.77 6.61 -11.49
C LYS A 24 2.15 7.46 -12.59
N ARG A 25 2.82 8.53 -12.96
CA ARG A 25 2.32 9.46 -13.99
C ARG A 25 3.49 10.03 -14.77
N SER A 26 3.24 10.30 -16.03
CA SER A 26 4.15 11.04 -16.88
C SER A 26 3.34 11.97 -17.76
N PHE A 27 3.74 13.22 -17.82
CA PHE A 27 3.05 14.22 -18.65
C PHE A 27 4.04 15.22 -19.22
N VAL A 28 3.62 15.90 -20.27
CA VAL A 28 4.42 16.92 -20.95
C VAL A 28 3.89 18.29 -20.58
N GLN A 29 4.77 19.16 -20.06
CA GLN A 29 4.43 20.51 -19.69
C GLN A 29 5.22 21.50 -20.55
N PRO A 30 4.54 22.21 -21.47
CA PRO A 30 5.19 23.27 -22.24
C PRO A 30 5.22 24.57 -21.46
N ASN A 31 6.27 25.38 -21.70
CA ASN A 31 6.30 26.77 -21.29
C ASN A 31 6.72 27.64 -22.49
N GLY A 32 5.74 28.31 -23.11
CA GLY A 32 5.98 29.22 -24.23
C GLY A 32 6.27 30.64 -23.80
N TRP A 33 6.44 30.92 -22.51
CA TRP A 33 6.69 32.25 -21.97
C TRP A 33 8.16 32.52 -21.73
N GLY A 34 8.50 33.79 -21.64
CA GLY A 34 9.87 34.23 -21.33
C GLY A 34 10.21 34.24 -19.83
N ILE A 35 9.36 33.67 -19.00
CA ILE A 35 9.56 33.53 -17.55
C ILE A 35 9.31 32.09 -17.15
N ASP A 36 9.81 31.71 -15.97
CA ASP A 36 9.56 30.39 -15.39
C ASP A 36 8.05 30.15 -15.22
N TYR A 37 7.62 28.95 -15.54
CA TYR A 37 6.23 28.51 -15.33
C TYR A 37 6.17 27.60 -14.09
N PRO A 38 5.43 28.00 -13.04
CA PRO A 38 5.28 27.19 -11.84
C PRO A 38 4.23 26.09 -12.09
N CYS A 39 4.67 24.86 -12.17
CA CYS A 39 3.80 23.69 -12.32
C CYS A 39 3.56 23.06 -10.94
N LEU A 40 2.32 23.07 -10.46
CA LEU A 40 1.94 22.49 -9.19
C LEU A 40 1.61 21.01 -9.37
N LEU A 41 2.16 20.17 -8.49
CA LEU A 41 1.96 18.74 -8.50
C LEU A 41 1.52 18.25 -7.13
N SER A 42 0.65 17.24 -7.14
CA SER A 42 0.28 16.46 -5.96
C SER A 42 0.84 15.04 -6.14
N PRO A 43 2.06 14.76 -5.68
CA PRO A 43 2.74 13.51 -6.03
C PRO A 43 2.03 12.26 -5.52
N TYR A 44 1.29 12.36 -4.42
CA TYR A 44 0.56 11.24 -3.84
C TYR A 44 -0.90 11.15 -4.26
N GLU A 45 -1.30 11.91 -5.29
CA GLU A 45 -2.66 11.82 -5.82
C GLU A 45 -2.91 10.42 -6.38
N ASN A 46 -4.01 9.79 -5.98
CA ASN A 46 -4.39 8.42 -6.38
C ASN A 46 -3.34 7.36 -6.02
N VAL A 47 -2.58 7.61 -4.95
CA VAL A 47 -1.64 6.66 -4.40
C VAL A 47 -2.24 6.04 -3.13
N TYR A 48 -2.22 4.71 -3.05
CA TYR A 48 -2.87 3.96 -1.98
C TYR A 48 -1.93 2.93 -1.38
N HIS A 49 -2.22 2.57 -0.13
CA HIS A 49 -1.65 1.38 0.49
C HIS A 49 -2.44 0.17 -0.01
N GLU A 50 -1.78 -0.75 -0.68
CA GLU A 50 -2.41 -1.95 -1.24
C GLU A 50 -2.10 -3.16 -0.38
N VAL A 51 -3.14 -3.95 -0.06
CA VAL A 51 -3.05 -5.12 0.82
C VAL A 51 -3.82 -6.28 0.20
N MET A 52 -3.26 -7.48 0.30
CA MET A 52 -3.94 -8.68 -0.15
C MET A 52 -3.58 -9.86 0.76
N PHE A 53 -4.61 -10.61 1.16
CA PHE A 53 -4.44 -11.87 1.87
C PHE A 53 -4.58 -13.05 0.90
N ARG A 54 -3.64 -13.96 0.96
CA ARG A 54 -3.73 -15.24 0.25
C ARG A 54 -3.80 -16.34 1.28
N SER A 55 -4.85 -17.16 1.21
CA SER A 55 -4.96 -18.34 2.06
C SER A 55 -4.37 -19.55 1.35
N ASP A 56 -3.70 -20.42 2.12
CA ASP A 56 -3.23 -21.71 1.60
C ASP A 56 -4.40 -22.62 1.24
N MET A 57 -5.56 -22.37 1.87
CA MET A 57 -6.81 -23.10 1.61
C MET A 57 -7.93 -22.08 1.36
N PRO A 58 -8.06 -21.57 0.11
CA PRO A 58 -9.00 -20.49 -0.20
C PRO A 58 -10.45 -20.78 0.15
N GLU A 59 -10.87 -22.03 0.13
CA GLU A 59 -12.22 -22.43 0.51
C GLU A 59 -12.57 -22.11 1.96
N LEU A 60 -11.59 -21.93 2.83
CA LEU A 60 -11.83 -21.62 4.24
C LEU A 60 -12.33 -20.19 4.45
N PHE A 61 -12.16 -19.29 3.47
CA PHE A 61 -12.77 -17.95 3.54
C PHE A 61 -14.30 -18.04 3.69
N GLN A 62 -14.90 -19.06 3.10
CA GLN A 62 -16.36 -19.27 3.15
C GLN A 62 -16.86 -19.66 4.53
N LEU A 63 -15.97 -20.12 5.42
CA LEU A 63 -16.33 -20.48 6.79
C LEU A 63 -16.51 -19.28 7.69
N LEU A 64 -16.02 -18.11 7.27
CA LEU A 64 -16.08 -16.90 8.08
C LEU A 64 -17.36 -16.14 7.83
N GLY A 65 -18.03 -15.69 8.90
CA GLY A 65 -19.19 -14.83 8.81
C GLY A 65 -18.81 -13.43 8.36
N GLU A 66 -19.72 -12.72 7.70
CA GLU A 66 -19.48 -11.37 7.20
C GLU A 66 -19.26 -10.33 8.28
N SER A 67 -19.81 -10.54 9.46
CA SER A 67 -19.61 -9.67 10.60
C SER A 67 -18.26 -9.97 11.24
N ASN A 68 -17.43 -8.96 11.40
CA ASN A 68 -16.16 -9.08 12.13
C ASN A 68 -15.04 -9.78 11.36
N LEU A 69 -14.81 -9.33 10.13
CA LEU A 69 -13.71 -9.82 9.28
C LEU A 69 -12.50 -8.89 9.30
N THR A 70 -12.35 -8.04 10.31
CA THR A 70 -11.21 -7.12 10.40
C THR A 70 -10.05 -7.71 11.19
N VAL A 71 -8.84 -7.48 10.71
CA VAL A 71 -7.61 -7.92 11.34
C VAL A 71 -6.60 -6.78 11.36
N GLU A 72 -5.69 -6.82 12.32
CA GLU A 72 -4.60 -5.87 12.39
C GLU A 72 -3.46 -6.33 11.48
N ILE A 73 -2.84 -5.37 10.77
CA ILE A 73 -1.70 -5.66 9.88
C ILE A 73 -0.44 -4.91 10.33
N PRO A 74 0.74 -5.47 10.01
CA PRO A 74 1.99 -4.74 10.19
C PRO A 74 2.16 -3.68 9.11
N SER A 75 2.94 -2.64 9.41
CA SER A 75 3.39 -1.65 8.45
C SER A 75 4.80 -1.18 8.79
N VAL A 76 5.43 -0.46 7.85
CA VAL A 76 6.76 0.09 8.08
C VAL A 76 6.61 1.47 8.70
N GLU A 77 7.19 1.67 9.88
CA GLU A 77 7.24 2.94 10.56
C GLU A 77 8.66 3.21 11.07
N ASN A 78 9.16 4.42 10.83
CA ASN A 78 10.51 4.81 11.21
C ASN A 78 11.58 3.84 10.69
N GLY A 79 11.37 3.29 9.49
CA GLY A 79 12.29 2.33 8.88
C GLY A 79 12.19 0.90 9.39
N HIS A 80 11.23 0.60 10.26
CA HIS A 80 11.06 -0.72 10.88
C HIS A 80 9.67 -1.28 10.63
N LEU A 81 9.60 -2.57 10.29
CA LEU A 81 8.35 -3.28 10.14
C LEU A 81 7.81 -3.65 11.52
N GLN A 82 6.62 -3.18 11.84
CA GLN A 82 6.00 -3.38 13.16
C GLN A 82 4.49 -3.37 13.09
N MET A 83 3.85 -3.90 14.13
CA MET A 83 2.41 -3.80 14.31
C MET A 83 2.05 -2.39 14.75
N ASN A 84 1.14 -1.73 14.06
CA ASN A 84 0.80 -0.34 14.32
C ASN A 84 -0.70 -0.10 14.60
N GLY A 85 -1.45 -1.15 14.83
CA GLY A 85 -2.89 -1.05 15.09
C GLY A 85 -3.75 -0.75 13.87
N LYS A 86 -3.18 -0.75 12.67
CA LYS A 86 -3.92 -0.52 11.44
C LYS A 86 -4.79 -1.73 11.12
N GLN A 87 -6.09 -1.51 10.94
CA GLN A 87 -7.03 -2.58 10.71
C GLN A 87 -7.53 -2.61 9.28
N VAL A 88 -7.62 -3.80 8.72
CA VAL A 88 -8.11 -4.04 7.37
C VAL A 88 -9.08 -5.21 7.37
N ARG A 89 -9.88 -5.30 6.33
CA ARG A 89 -10.79 -6.42 6.17
C ARG A 89 -10.01 -7.67 5.73
N TYR A 90 -10.27 -8.80 6.37
CA TYR A 90 -9.72 -10.09 5.94
C TYR A 90 -10.53 -10.60 4.76
N THR A 91 -9.97 -10.49 3.56
CA THR A 91 -10.62 -10.92 2.31
C THR A 91 -9.56 -11.37 1.32
N SER A 92 -9.93 -12.25 0.40
CA SER A 92 -9.06 -12.71 -0.68
C SER A 92 -8.89 -11.69 -1.81
N LYS A 93 -9.65 -10.59 -1.77
CA LYS A 93 -9.57 -9.55 -2.78
C LYS A 93 -8.49 -8.54 -2.40
N GLN A 94 -7.87 -7.96 -3.42
CA GLN A 94 -6.95 -6.85 -3.20
C GLN A 94 -7.73 -5.65 -2.65
N GLN A 95 -7.17 -5.03 -1.61
CA GLN A 95 -7.75 -3.85 -0.98
C GLN A 95 -6.84 -2.66 -1.16
N THR A 96 -7.46 -1.50 -1.32
CA THR A 96 -6.76 -0.21 -1.29
C THR A 96 -7.18 0.52 -0.02
N LEU A 97 -6.18 0.95 0.74
CA LEU A 97 -6.39 1.74 1.94
C LEU A 97 -6.04 3.19 1.64
N PRO A 98 -6.80 4.16 2.20
CA PRO A 98 -6.47 5.56 2.00
C PRO A 98 -5.04 5.87 2.45
N PHE A 99 -4.34 6.64 1.65
CA PHE A 99 -3.05 7.19 2.02
C PHE A 99 -3.22 8.70 2.15
N SER A 100 -3.26 9.20 3.38
CA SER A 100 -3.61 10.58 3.69
C SER A 100 -2.40 11.50 3.59
N ASN A 101 -1.88 11.68 2.38
CA ASN A 101 -0.83 12.65 2.13
C ASN A 101 -1.28 13.59 1.01
N THR A 102 -1.51 14.86 1.37
CA THR A 102 -1.95 15.91 0.47
C THR A 102 -0.82 16.87 0.09
N GLU A 103 0.42 16.43 0.23
CA GLU A 103 1.59 17.24 -0.12
C GLU A 103 1.51 17.75 -1.54
N GLN A 104 1.79 19.06 -1.72
CA GLN A 104 1.91 19.69 -3.02
C GLN A 104 3.31 20.22 -3.20
N ILE A 105 3.83 20.09 -4.41
CA ILE A 105 5.15 20.60 -4.77
C ILE A 105 5.04 21.46 -6.01
N GLU A 106 5.99 22.36 -6.19
CA GLU A 106 6.11 23.20 -7.36
C GLU A 106 7.33 22.78 -8.16
N VAL A 107 7.12 22.55 -9.46
CA VAL A 107 8.19 22.29 -10.42
C VAL A 107 8.22 23.47 -11.38
N SER A 108 9.35 24.20 -11.40
CA SER A 108 9.50 25.37 -12.27
C SER A 108 10.00 24.93 -13.63
N ILE A 109 9.22 25.23 -14.67
CA ILE A 109 9.62 24.96 -16.07
C ILE A 109 10.30 26.18 -16.64
N PRO A 110 11.53 26.06 -17.14
CA PRO A 110 12.28 27.21 -17.68
C PRO A 110 11.59 27.86 -18.87
N PRO A 111 11.92 29.16 -19.16
CA PRO A 111 11.35 29.85 -20.30
C PRO A 111 11.58 29.13 -21.63
N TYR A 112 10.59 29.14 -22.49
CA TYR A 112 10.62 28.58 -23.85
C TYR A 112 11.08 27.10 -23.87
N THR A 113 10.74 26.36 -22.82
CA THR A 113 11.14 24.96 -22.66
C THR A 113 9.91 24.08 -22.50
N THR A 114 9.96 22.89 -23.07
CA THR A 114 8.95 21.85 -22.85
C THR A 114 9.62 20.71 -22.13
N GLN A 115 9.03 20.27 -21.02
CA GLN A 115 9.58 19.16 -20.22
C GLN A 115 8.58 18.03 -20.09
N ARG A 116 9.11 16.80 -20.10
CA ARG A 116 8.40 15.63 -19.61
C ARG A 116 8.68 15.51 -18.12
N ILE A 117 7.62 15.45 -17.34
CA ILE A 117 7.70 15.27 -15.89
C ILE A 117 7.14 13.91 -15.56
N THR A 118 7.91 13.12 -14.82
CA THR A 118 7.48 11.79 -14.35
C THR A 118 7.47 11.76 -12.84
N VAL A 119 6.34 11.34 -12.28
CA VAL A 119 6.16 11.14 -10.84
C VAL A 119 6.39 9.66 -10.54
N LEU A 120 7.38 9.40 -9.71
CA LEU A 120 7.75 8.06 -9.26
C LEU A 120 7.39 7.92 -7.80
N ILE A 121 6.82 6.79 -7.42
CA ILE A 121 6.51 6.48 -6.02
C ILE A 121 7.37 5.30 -5.58
N GLU A 122 8.05 5.48 -4.46
CA GLU A 122 8.74 4.40 -3.77
C GLU A 122 7.78 3.78 -2.77
N TYR A 123 7.69 2.44 -2.82
CA TYR A 123 6.85 1.66 -1.91
C TYR A 123 7.72 0.79 -1.02
N TYR A 124 7.30 0.61 0.22
CA TYR A 124 7.72 -0.50 1.04
C TYR A 124 6.85 -1.69 0.68
N TRP A 125 7.47 -2.74 0.15
CA TRP A 125 6.79 -3.96 -0.25
C TRP A 125 7.28 -5.11 0.62
N PHE A 126 6.33 -5.88 1.17
CA PHE A 126 6.67 -7.07 1.93
C PHE A 126 5.61 -8.14 1.82
N GLU A 127 6.04 -9.39 2.05
CA GLU A 127 5.17 -10.53 2.24
C GLU A 127 5.50 -11.15 3.58
N THR A 128 4.48 -11.54 4.32
CA THR A 128 4.66 -12.25 5.59
C THR A 128 3.64 -13.37 5.71
N ARG A 129 4.07 -14.47 6.30
CA ARG A 129 3.17 -15.59 6.59
C ARG A 129 2.32 -15.24 7.79
N TYR A 130 1.07 -15.67 7.77
CA TYR A 130 0.15 -15.49 8.89
C TYR A 130 -0.57 -16.78 9.27
N ALA A 131 -1.03 -16.84 10.50
CA ALA A 131 -2.02 -17.79 10.97
C ALA A 131 -3.20 -17.01 11.53
N LEU A 132 -4.38 -17.24 10.96
CA LEU A 132 -5.63 -16.66 11.44
C LEU A 132 -6.37 -17.71 12.22
N TYR A 133 -6.73 -17.38 13.45
CA TYR A 133 -7.45 -18.27 14.35
C TYR A 133 -8.91 -17.89 14.40
N ALA A 134 -9.77 -18.84 14.03
CA ALA A 134 -11.20 -18.66 14.00
C ALA A 134 -11.87 -19.59 14.99
N VAL A 135 -12.99 -19.17 15.55
CA VAL A 135 -13.77 -19.93 16.52
C VAL A 135 -15.25 -19.92 16.12
N HIS A 136 -15.89 -21.08 16.27
CA HIS A 136 -17.34 -21.17 16.07
C HIS A 136 -18.04 -20.71 17.34
N PRO A 137 -18.85 -19.64 17.30
CA PRO A 137 -19.38 -19.03 18.53
C PRO A 137 -20.34 -19.94 19.31
N LYS A 138 -20.97 -20.91 18.65
CA LYS A 138 -21.93 -21.83 19.31
C LYS A 138 -21.27 -23.10 19.81
N THR A 139 -20.34 -23.67 19.05
CA THR A 139 -19.75 -24.99 19.37
C THR A 139 -18.39 -24.89 20.02
N GLY A 140 -17.73 -23.73 19.95
CA GLY A 140 -16.36 -23.55 20.42
C GLY A 140 -15.31 -24.23 19.57
N LYS A 141 -15.69 -24.83 18.43
CA LYS A 141 -14.72 -25.44 17.51
C LYS A 141 -13.77 -24.37 17.00
N ARG A 142 -12.51 -24.73 16.84
CA ARG A 142 -11.45 -23.86 16.38
C ARG A 142 -10.92 -24.30 15.02
N ARG A 143 -10.59 -23.31 14.18
CA ARG A 143 -9.94 -23.53 12.90
C ARG A 143 -8.78 -22.58 12.75
N THR A 144 -7.73 -23.05 12.11
CA THR A 144 -6.56 -22.21 11.79
C THR A 144 -6.47 -22.09 10.27
N ILE A 145 -6.39 -20.85 9.80
CA ILE A 145 -6.21 -20.54 8.38
C ILE A 145 -4.83 -19.93 8.22
N ASN A 146 -3.97 -20.62 7.47
CA ASN A 146 -2.63 -20.14 7.17
C ASN A 146 -2.60 -19.49 5.79
N GLY A 147 -1.73 -18.53 5.62
CA GLY A 147 -1.59 -17.87 4.34
C GLY A 147 -0.45 -16.84 4.32
N THR A 148 -0.50 -15.97 3.33
CA THR A 148 0.48 -14.92 3.12
C THR A 148 -0.23 -13.58 3.00
N LEU A 149 0.23 -12.59 3.76
CA LEU A 149 -0.14 -11.19 3.60
C LEU A 149 0.87 -10.53 2.65
N GLN A 150 0.37 -9.89 1.62
CA GLN A 150 1.17 -9.04 0.74
C GLN A 150 0.77 -7.60 0.96
N SER A 151 1.76 -6.73 1.18
CA SER A 151 1.54 -5.31 1.47
C SER A 151 2.46 -4.44 0.61
N LYS A 152 1.89 -3.36 0.09
CA LYS A 152 2.58 -2.36 -0.71
C LYS A 152 2.19 -0.99 -0.19
N MET A 153 3.07 -0.37 0.61
CA MET A 153 2.81 0.88 1.32
C MET A 153 3.63 2.02 0.73
N PRO A 154 3.01 3.17 0.37
CA PRO A 154 3.75 4.32 -0.13
C PRO A 154 4.75 4.84 0.91
N ALA A 155 5.97 5.14 0.47
CA ALA A 155 7.04 5.60 1.34
C ALA A 155 7.58 6.98 0.96
N ALA A 156 7.80 7.21 -0.34
CA ALA A 156 8.41 8.45 -0.82
C ALA A 156 8.03 8.70 -2.27
N TYR A 157 8.24 9.93 -2.74
CA TYR A 157 8.09 10.25 -4.14
C TYR A 157 9.41 10.81 -4.70
N TYR A 158 9.55 10.68 -6.03
CA TYR A 158 10.64 11.28 -6.79
C TYR A 158 10.09 11.89 -8.06
N ILE A 159 10.69 12.99 -8.48
CA ILE A 159 10.32 13.67 -9.72
C ILE A 159 11.52 13.61 -10.66
N THR A 160 11.28 13.12 -11.88
CA THR A 160 12.27 13.21 -12.95
C THR A 160 11.77 14.19 -14.00
N ARG A 161 12.71 14.91 -14.63
CA ARG A 161 12.44 15.95 -15.60
C ARG A 161 13.34 15.76 -16.80
N GLU A 162 12.76 15.90 -17.98
CA GLU A 162 13.45 15.72 -19.24
C GLU A 162 13.02 16.80 -20.22
N ASN A 163 13.99 17.51 -20.82
CA ASN A 163 13.67 18.47 -21.87
C ASN A 163 13.28 17.72 -23.15
N ILE A 164 12.19 18.17 -23.75
CA ILE A 164 11.66 17.62 -24.99
C ILE A 164 11.83 18.65 -26.10
N LYS A 165 12.31 18.21 -27.23
CA LYS A 165 12.46 19.08 -28.38
C LYS A 165 11.18 19.11 -29.22
#